data_f7c32e70966dec2eaac2199c8fcfec90
#
_entry.id   f7c32e70966dec2eaac2199c8fcfec90
#
_cell.length_a   1.000
_cell.length_b   1.000
_cell.length_c   1.000
_cell.angle_alpha   90.00
_cell.angle_beta   90.00
_cell.angle_gamma   90.00
#
_symmetry.space_group_name_H-M   'P 1'
#
loop_
_entity.id
_entity.type
_entity.pdbx_description
1 polymer ?
#
loop_
_entity_poly.entity_id
_entity_poly.type
_entity_poly.pdbx_seq_one_letter_code
_entity_poly.pdbx_strand_id
1 'polypeptide(L)'
;MIRQRMRWYAQTLRSCTRIALTSLQSWGSLHAFVVQFLVEPLLTYLFFYCFGMQLSDSSLSALVAAFVGSAWILALQCSANIVVFDRFAKTTTFLTLSSHQTVRMFMWRYVVIAFICFLSSLITSDIAVWLAGFGGFSLLSLSILLFFATVGGSIFGALGSIAGLFFSDGFAVTNVLLVVFPLVGGSVIPLTYFPPVITKALHLLPLCWLTDAARELGSAGSSEITAWIGALTALFALWTVAAILLWKLSVSTQRKTGHVEGMGI
;
A
#
# COMPACT_ATOMS: atom_id res chain seq x y z
N MET A 1 3.98 14.93 -35.48
CA MET A 1 3.59 15.45 -34.16
C MET A 1 3.27 14.35 -33.14
N ILE A 2 2.46 13.33 -33.44
CA ILE A 2 2.07 12.24 -32.53
C ILE A 2 3.27 11.41 -32.05
N ARG A 3 4.19 11.00 -32.96
CA ARG A 3 5.39 10.23 -32.61
C ARG A 3 6.36 10.98 -31.67
N GLN A 4 6.49 12.30 -31.80
CA GLN A 4 7.31 13.10 -30.88
C GLN A 4 6.67 13.19 -29.49
N ARG A 5 5.37 13.37 -29.40
CA ARG A 5 4.63 13.33 -28.11
C ARG A 5 4.77 11.98 -27.43
N MET A 6 4.62 10.87 -28.16
CA MET A 6 4.78 9.52 -27.59
C MET A 6 6.21 9.28 -27.08
N ARG A 7 7.25 9.69 -27.80
CA ARG A 7 8.64 9.59 -27.32
C ARG A 7 8.88 10.41 -26.07
N TRP A 8 8.35 11.62 -25.99
CA TRP A 8 8.46 12.47 -24.82
C TRP A 8 7.75 11.84 -23.60
N TYR A 9 6.53 11.31 -23.77
CA TYR A 9 5.83 10.59 -22.70
C TYR A 9 6.62 9.35 -22.24
N ALA A 10 7.14 8.54 -23.14
CA ALA A 10 7.92 7.37 -22.81
C ALA A 10 9.21 7.72 -22.04
N GLN A 11 9.91 8.80 -22.43
CA GLN A 11 11.09 9.27 -21.71
C GLN A 11 10.73 9.78 -20.29
N THR A 12 9.65 10.53 -20.17
CA THR A 12 9.17 11.04 -18.88
C THR A 12 8.79 9.87 -17.96
N LEU A 13 8.03 8.88 -18.46
CA LEU A 13 7.67 7.69 -17.69
C LEU A 13 8.90 6.90 -17.25
N ARG A 14 9.87 6.69 -18.15
CA ARG A 14 11.13 6.00 -17.81
C ARG A 14 11.92 6.73 -16.73
N SER A 15 11.98 8.05 -16.78
CA SER A 15 12.64 8.87 -15.76
C SER A 15 11.90 8.79 -14.41
N CYS A 16 10.56 8.91 -14.42
CA CYS A 16 9.75 8.76 -13.21
C CYS A 16 9.88 7.36 -12.59
N THR A 17 9.94 6.31 -13.42
CA THR A 17 10.16 4.94 -12.95
C THR A 17 11.53 4.79 -12.29
N ARG A 18 12.59 5.34 -12.90
CA ARG A 18 13.93 5.34 -12.30
C ARG A 18 13.95 6.07 -10.95
N ILE A 19 13.33 7.24 -10.87
CA ILE A 19 13.21 8.01 -9.63
C ILE A 19 12.42 7.21 -8.58
N ALA A 20 11.33 6.53 -8.97
CA ALA A 20 10.57 5.68 -8.06
C ALA A 20 11.41 4.55 -7.49
N LEU A 21 12.18 3.87 -8.34
CA LEU A 21 13.07 2.79 -7.93
C LEU A 21 14.18 3.28 -7.00
N THR A 22 14.84 4.38 -7.33
CA THR A 22 15.91 4.95 -6.49
C THR A 22 15.40 5.51 -5.17
N SER A 23 14.11 5.84 -5.06
CA SER A 23 13.48 6.27 -3.80
C SER A 23 13.14 5.10 -2.88
N LEU A 24 13.20 3.86 -3.36
CA LEU A 24 13.16 2.71 -2.48
C LEU A 24 14.53 2.58 -1.81
N GLN A 25 14.58 2.70 -0.49
CA GLN A 25 15.80 2.62 0.30
C GLN A 25 16.61 1.35 0.02
N SER A 26 15.92 0.28 -0.30
CA SER A 26 16.48 -1.03 -0.58
C SER A 26 17.12 -1.18 -1.96
N TRP A 27 16.86 -0.24 -2.90
CA TRP A 27 17.35 -0.37 -4.29
C TRP A 27 18.87 -0.28 -4.43
N GLY A 28 19.55 0.38 -3.49
CA GLY A 28 21.01 0.50 -3.49
C GLY A 28 21.79 -0.75 -3.09
N SER A 29 21.11 -1.78 -2.53
CA SER A 29 21.73 -3.00 -2.03
C SER A 29 20.81 -4.20 -2.25
N LEU A 30 21.34 -5.26 -2.92
CA LEU A 30 20.60 -6.49 -3.13
C LEU A 30 20.11 -7.10 -1.81
N HIS A 31 20.94 -7.06 -0.77
CA HIS A 31 20.57 -7.58 0.55
C HIS A 31 19.38 -6.81 1.15
N ALA A 32 19.40 -5.47 1.10
CA ALA A 32 18.30 -4.67 1.59
C ALA A 32 17.02 -4.91 0.80
N PHE A 33 17.12 -5.09 -0.51
CA PHE A 33 15.98 -5.42 -1.38
C PHE A 33 15.38 -6.79 -1.01
N VAL A 34 16.20 -7.82 -0.85
CA VAL A 34 15.75 -9.17 -0.46
C VAL A 34 15.10 -9.13 0.93
N VAL A 35 15.69 -8.42 1.88
CA VAL A 35 15.11 -8.29 3.23
C VAL A 35 13.76 -7.61 3.17
N GLN A 36 13.63 -6.47 2.50
CA GLN A 36 12.39 -5.68 2.46
C GLN A 36 11.27 -6.35 1.66
N PHE A 37 11.59 -6.99 0.55
CA PHE A 37 10.56 -7.51 -0.38
C PHE A 37 10.33 -9.02 -0.29
N LEU A 38 11.15 -9.74 0.46
CA LEU A 38 10.99 -11.18 0.63
C LEU A 38 10.94 -11.56 2.13
N VAL A 39 11.93 -11.17 2.92
CA VAL A 39 12.02 -11.61 4.33
C VAL A 39 10.98 -10.90 5.19
N GLU A 40 10.87 -9.59 5.10
CA GLU A 40 9.91 -8.79 5.89
C GLU A 40 8.45 -9.21 5.65
N PRO A 41 7.95 -9.39 4.40
CA PRO A 41 6.60 -9.91 4.17
C PRO A 41 6.39 -11.32 4.75
N LEU A 42 7.35 -12.23 4.60
CA LEU A 42 7.22 -13.58 5.14
C LEU A 42 7.14 -13.60 6.68
N LEU A 43 7.95 -12.78 7.36
CA LEU A 43 7.87 -12.63 8.81
C LEU A 43 6.55 -11.97 9.24
N THR A 44 6.06 -11.01 8.48
CA THR A 44 4.76 -10.36 8.73
C THR A 44 3.61 -11.35 8.54
N TYR A 45 3.67 -12.23 7.53
CA TYR A 45 2.70 -13.33 7.37
C TYR A 45 2.70 -14.26 8.56
N LEU A 46 3.89 -14.69 8.99
CA LEU A 46 4.02 -15.57 10.14
C LEU A 46 3.44 -14.92 11.40
N PHE A 47 3.75 -13.66 11.63
CA PHE A 47 3.23 -12.89 12.76
C PHE A 47 1.70 -12.80 12.74
N PHE A 48 1.10 -12.33 11.62
CA PHE A 48 -0.34 -12.19 11.51
C PHE A 48 -1.06 -13.52 11.54
N TYR A 49 -0.47 -14.56 10.95
CA TYR A 49 -1.00 -15.91 10.97
C TYR A 49 -1.04 -16.48 12.39
N CYS A 50 0.06 -16.37 13.15
CA CYS A 50 0.12 -16.86 14.54
C CYS A 50 -0.92 -16.18 15.44
N PHE A 51 -1.11 -14.87 15.29
CA PHE A 51 -2.14 -14.14 16.02
C PHE A 51 -3.55 -14.47 15.51
N GLY A 52 -3.74 -14.48 14.19
CA GLY A 52 -5.02 -14.75 13.57
C GLY A 52 -5.56 -16.15 13.84
N MET A 53 -4.68 -17.16 13.98
CA MET A 53 -5.07 -18.53 14.35
C MET A 53 -5.77 -18.63 15.71
N GLN A 54 -5.41 -17.76 16.65
CA GLN A 54 -6.04 -17.77 17.98
C GLN A 54 -7.47 -17.22 17.96
N LEU A 55 -7.80 -16.46 16.93
CA LEU A 55 -9.06 -15.72 16.80
C LEU A 55 -9.93 -16.20 15.62
N SER A 56 -9.43 -17.10 14.78
CA SER A 56 -10.11 -17.56 13.56
C SER A 56 -10.54 -19.02 13.69
N ASP A 57 -11.69 -19.36 13.10
CA ASP A 57 -12.23 -20.72 13.10
C ASP A 57 -11.43 -21.67 12.20
N SER A 58 -10.67 -21.13 11.21
CA SER A 58 -9.82 -21.93 10.34
C SER A 58 -8.43 -21.32 10.16
N SER A 59 -7.41 -22.18 10.16
CA SER A 59 -6.02 -21.78 9.94
C SER A 59 -5.80 -21.16 8.54
N LEU A 60 -6.49 -21.69 7.53
CA LEU A 60 -6.38 -21.21 6.16
C LEU A 60 -7.00 -19.81 5.99
N SER A 61 -8.13 -19.55 6.65
CA SER A 61 -8.77 -18.23 6.69
C SER A 61 -7.84 -17.17 7.31
N ALA A 62 -7.16 -17.53 8.43
CA ALA A 62 -6.18 -16.65 9.06
C ALA A 62 -4.98 -16.37 8.14
N LEU A 63 -4.49 -17.39 7.43
CA LEU A 63 -3.34 -17.27 6.54
C LEU A 63 -3.64 -16.35 5.34
N VAL A 64 -4.79 -16.53 4.67
CA VAL A 64 -5.17 -15.70 3.51
C VAL A 64 -5.40 -14.25 3.93
N ALA A 65 -6.02 -14.01 5.10
CA ALA A 65 -6.16 -12.67 5.65
C ALA A 65 -4.80 -12.03 5.99
N ALA A 66 -3.84 -12.83 6.49
CA ALA A 66 -2.48 -12.38 6.76
C ALA A 66 -1.74 -11.96 5.47
N PHE A 67 -1.92 -12.69 4.35
CA PHE A 67 -1.33 -12.32 3.06
C PHE A 67 -1.85 -10.94 2.59
N VAL A 68 -3.16 -10.74 2.65
CA VAL A 68 -3.79 -9.48 2.25
C VAL A 68 -3.35 -8.32 3.15
N GLY A 69 -3.33 -8.52 4.46
CA GLY A 69 -2.89 -7.52 5.43
C GLY A 69 -1.42 -7.13 5.24
N SER A 70 -0.54 -8.10 5.06
CA SER A 70 0.88 -7.84 4.83
C SER A 70 1.15 -7.14 3.49
N ALA A 71 0.47 -7.54 2.42
CA ALA A 71 0.58 -6.88 1.12
C ALA A 71 0.16 -5.41 1.19
N TRP A 72 -0.91 -5.11 1.94
CA TRP A 72 -1.33 -3.75 2.23
C TRP A 72 -0.27 -2.96 2.99
N ILE A 73 0.27 -3.52 4.06
CA ILE A 73 1.29 -2.88 4.92
C ILE A 73 2.57 -2.59 4.13
N LEU A 74 3.06 -3.56 3.35
CA LEU A 74 4.24 -3.38 2.51
C LEU A 74 4.06 -2.22 1.53
N ALA A 75 2.92 -2.17 0.83
CA ALA A 75 2.64 -1.12 -0.14
C ALA A 75 2.43 0.25 0.53
N LEU A 76 1.78 0.29 1.70
CA LEU A 76 1.61 1.49 2.51
C LEU A 76 2.96 2.05 2.95
N GLN A 77 3.81 1.22 3.53
CA GLN A 77 5.14 1.60 4.02
C GLN A 77 6.03 2.14 2.90
N CYS A 78 6.15 1.39 1.80
CA CYS A 78 6.95 1.80 0.66
C CYS A 78 6.46 3.12 0.06
N SER A 79 5.14 3.30 -0.03
CA SER A 79 4.54 4.51 -0.61
C SER A 79 4.64 5.72 0.33
N ALA A 80 4.40 5.54 1.63
CA ALA A 80 4.49 6.62 2.61
C ALA A 80 5.91 7.17 2.73
N ASN A 81 6.91 6.30 2.63
CA ASN A 81 8.30 6.67 2.77
C ASN A 81 8.89 7.42 1.57
N ILE A 82 8.23 7.47 0.41
CA ILE A 82 8.73 8.20 -0.78
C ILE A 82 9.10 9.64 -0.45
N VAL A 83 8.18 10.37 0.18
CA VAL A 83 8.36 11.79 0.49
C VAL A 83 9.39 11.97 1.60
N VAL A 84 9.44 11.06 2.56
CA VAL A 84 10.42 11.10 3.64
C VAL A 84 11.83 10.98 3.08
N PHE A 85 12.07 10.04 2.16
CA PHE A 85 13.38 9.91 1.49
C PHE A 85 13.71 11.09 0.60
N ASP A 86 12.74 11.65 -0.12
CA ASP A 86 12.95 12.88 -0.90
C ASP A 86 13.36 14.06 0.01
N ARG A 87 12.84 14.13 1.25
CA ARG A 87 13.26 15.13 2.24
C ARG A 87 14.69 14.90 2.70
N PHE A 88 15.07 13.68 3.05
CA PHE A 88 16.46 13.36 3.42
C PHE A 88 17.45 13.66 2.28
N ALA A 89 17.04 13.39 1.03
CA ALA A 89 17.84 13.71 -0.14
C ALA A 89 17.82 15.21 -0.49
N LYS A 90 17.06 16.06 0.25
CA LYS A 90 16.85 17.49 -0.02
C LYS A 90 16.34 17.79 -1.44
N THR A 91 15.63 16.81 -2.05
CA THR A 91 15.09 16.93 -3.40
C THR A 91 13.63 17.41 -3.41
N THR A 92 12.94 17.37 -2.27
CA THR A 92 11.52 17.74 -2.13
C THR A 92 11.26 19.15 -2.64
N THR A 93 12.11 20.12 -2.29
CA THR A 93 11.99 21.52 -2.73
C THR A 93 12.02 21.64 -4.25
N PHE A 94 13.00 20.99 -4.88
CA PHE A 94 13.12 20.99 -6.34
C PHE A 94 11.93 20.34 -7.01
N LEU A 95 11.45 19.22 -6.47
CA LEU A 95 10.30 18.47 -7.00
C LEU A 95 8.98 19.26 -6.88
N THR A 96 8.78 19.97 -5.75
CA THR A 96 7.54 20.71 -5.50
C THR A 96 7.50 22.04 -6.22
N LEU A 97 8.63 22.75 -6.37
CA LEU A 97 8.69 24.08 -6.97
C LEU A 97 8.89 24.06 -8.49
N SER A 98 9.63 23.08 -9.02
CA SER A 98 10.10 23.11 -10.42
C SER A 98 9.07 22.69 -11.46
N SER A 99 7.99 22.01 -11.12
CA SER A 99 7.12 21.38 -12.10
C SER A 99 5.63 21.60 -11.86
N HIS A 100 4.91 22.08 -12.88
CA HIS A 100 3.43 22.04 -12.93
C HIS A 100 2.88 20.60 -12.91
N GLN A 101 3.72 19.58 -13.20
CA GLN A 101 3.34 18.18 -13.29
C GLN A 101 3.70 17.36 -12.03
N THR A 102 4.05 18.03 -10.94
CA THR A 102 4.47 17.39 -9.69
C THR A 102 3.51 16.28 -9.23
N VAL A 103 2.20 16.57 -9.23
CA VAL A 103 1.19 15.58 -8.80
C VAL A 103 1.21 14.34 -9.69
N ARG A 104 1.30 14.50 -11.01
CA ARG A 104 1.36 13.38 -11.96
C ARG A 104 2.61 12.53 -11.73
N MET A 105 3.74 13.15 -11.47
CA MET A 105 4.99 12.46 -11.20
C MET A 105 4.91 11.63 -9.93
N PHE A 106 4.36 12.17 -8.84
CA PHE A 106 4.16 11.44 -7.60
C PHE A 106 3.17 10.30 -7.79
N MET A 107 2.03 10.53 -8.46
CA MET A 107 1.05 9.47 -8.72
C MET A 107 1.66 8.31 -9.51
N TRP A 108 2.51 8.60 -10.51
CA TRP A 108 3.22 7.55 -11.25
C TRP A 108 4.18 6.75 -10.36
N ARG A 109 4.87 7.41 -9.43
CA ARG A 109 5.77 6.73 -8.48
C ARG A 109 4.97 5.75 -7.60
N TYR A 110 3.79 6.14 -7.11
CA TYR A 110 2.92 5.24 -6.33
C TYR A 110 2.46 4.04 -7.15
N VAL A 111 2.11 4.21 -8.41
CA VAL A 111 1.73 3.10 -9.30
C VAL A 111 2.89 2.12 -9.48
N VAL A 112 4.11 2.61 -9.71
CA VAL A 112 5.29 1.76 -9.85
C VAL A 112 5.56 0.97 -8.56
N ILE A 113 5.46 1.62 -7.40
CA ILE A 113 5.66 0.96 -6.12
C ILE A 113 4.56 -0.08 -5.84
N ALA A 114 3.29 0.25 -6.10
CA ALA A 114 2.20 -0.70 -5.97
C ALA A 114 2.44 -1.96 -6.80
N PHE A 115 2.95 -1.81 -8.03
CA PHE A 115 3.28 -2.93 -8.90
C PHE A 115 4.44 -3.79 -8.36
N ILE A 116 5.49 -3.17 -7.83
CA ILE A 116 6.62 -3.90 -7.22
C ILE A 116 6.15 -4.65 -5.97
N CYS A 117 5.37 -4.00 -5.11
CA CYS A 117 4.81 -4.63 -3.91
C CYS A 117 3.87 -5.78 -4.27
N PHE A 118 3.08 -5.64 -5.34
CA PHE A 118 2.22 -6.70 -5.85
C PHE A 118 3.03 -7.93 -6.29
N LEU A 119 4.08 -7.74 -7.10
CA LEU A 119 4.95 -8.85 -7.52
C LEU A 119 5.64 -9.52 -6.32
N SER A 120 6.13 -8.72 -5.38
CA SER A 120 6.70 -9.23 -4.13
C SER A 120 5.70 -10.06 -3.34
N SER A 121 4.47 -9.56 -3.15
CA SER A 121 3.41 -10.23 -2.40
C SER A 121 2.96 -11.53 -3.09
N LEU A 122 2.92 -11.58 -4.41
CA LEU A 122 2.65 -12.82 -5.16
C LEU A 122 3.73 -13.87 -4.89
N ILE A 123 5.00 -13.51 -5.07
CA ILE A 123 6.12 -14.44 -4.88
C ILE A 123 6.16 -14.94 -3.44
N THR A 124 6.00 -14.06 -2.46
CA THR A 124 6.09 -14.43 -1.05
C THR A 124 4.89 -15.25 -0.59
N SER A 125 3.67 -14.96 -1.09
CA SER A 125 2.49 -15.79 -0.78
C SER A 125 2.59 -17.19 -1.40
N ASP A 126 3.09 -17.30 -2.65
CA ASP A 126 3.30 -18.60 -3.28
C ASP A 126 4.34 -19.44 -2.53
N ILE A 127 5.45 -18.82 -2.09
CA ILE A 127 6.44 -19.48 -1.24
C ILE A 127 5.83 -19.95 0.07
N ALA A 128 5.03 -19.09 0.74
CA ALA A 128 4.42 -19.42 2.02
C ALA A 128 3.38 -20.55 1.89
N VAL A 129 2.57 -20.54 0.83
CA VAL A 129 1.61 -21.62 0.52
C VAL A 129 2.33 -22.95 0.28
N TRP A 130 3.40 -22.91 -0.50
CA TRP A 130 4.22 -24.09 -0.79
C TRP A 130 4.87 -24.67 0.48
N LEU A 131 5.45 -23.81 1.32
CA LEU A 131 6.10 -24.22 2.57
C LEU A 131 5.10 -24.78 3.58
N ALA A 132 3.90 -24.20 3.66
CA ALA A 132 2.86 -24.61 4.59
C ALA A 132 2.09 -25.86 4.13
N GLY A 133 2.26 -26.28 2.87
CA GLY A 133 1.55 -27.42 2.29
C GLY A 133 0.04 -27.19 2.13
N PHE A 134 -0.40 -25.95 2.17
CA PHE A 134 -1.81 -25.59 1.99
C PHE A 134 -2.20 -25.65 0.51
N GLY A 135 -3.30 -26.35 0.21
CA GLY A 135 -3.95 -26.37 -1.08
C GLY A 135 -5.45 -26.26 -0.91
N GLY A 136 -6.17 -26.01 -2.01
CA GLY A 136 -7.63 -26.03 -2.01
C GLY A 136 -8.33 -24.68 -2.15
N PHE A 137 -7.57 -23.58 -2.36
CA PHE A 137 -8.17 -22.29 -2.72
C PHE A 137 -7.68 -21.77 -4.07
N SER A 138 -8.45 -20.87 -4.66
CA SER A 138 -8.15 -20.29 -5.98
C SER A 138 -6.99 -19.30 -5.91
N LEU A 139 -5.84 -19.63 -6.51
CA LEU A 139 -4.69 -18.71 -6.65
C LEU A 139 -5.04 -17.45 -7.43
N LEU A 140 -5.96 -17.55 -8.40
CA LEU A 140 -6.45 -16.38 -9.14
C LEU A 140 -7.18 -15.41 -8.21
N SER A 141 -8.06 -15.92 -7.36
CA SER A 141 -8.79 -15.11 -6.37
C SER A 141 -7.83 -14.45 -5.38
N LEU A 142 -6.82 -15.18 -4.90
CA LEU A 142 -5.76 -14.62 -4.06
C LEU A 142 -5.00 -13.50 -4.79
N SER A 143 -4.61 -13.70 -6.05
CA SER A 143 -3.90 -12.69 -6.85
C SER A 143 -4.70 -11.41 -7.01
N ILE A 144 -6.02 -11.51 -7.22
CA ILE A 144 -6.92 -10.36 -7.30
C ILE A 144 -6.96 -9.61 -5.95
N LEU A 145 -7.08 -10.32 -4.84
CA LEU A 145 -7.07 -9.71 -3.50
C LEU A 145 -5.75 -9.00 -3.21
N LEU A 146 -4.61 -9.62 -3.53
CA LEU A 146 -3.28 -9.03 -3.37
C LEU A 146 -3.10 -7.78 -4.24
N PHE A 147 -3.62 -7.79 -5.47
CA PHE A 147 -3.61 -6.62 -6.34
C PHE A 147 -4.37 -5.44 -5.71
N PHE A 148 -5.59 -5.66 -5.25
CA PHE A 148 -6.36 -4.61 -4.58
C PHE A 148 -5.72 -4.18 -3.25
N ALA A 149 -5.12 -5.11 -2.49
CA ALA A 149 -4.43 -4.79 -1.26
C ALA A 149 -3.24 -3.85 -1.49
N THR A 150 -2.40 -4.14 -2.50
CA THR A 150 -1.23 -3.30 -2.81
C THR A 150 -1.62 -1.95 -3.40
N VAL A 151 -2.65 -1.88 -4.23
CA VAL A 151 -3.20 -0.61 -4.72
C VAL A 151 -3.73 0.23 -3.57
N GLY A 152 -4.53 -0.37 -2.68
CA GLY A 152 -5.07 0.30 -1.51
C GLY A 152 -4.00 0.77 -0.53
N GLY A 153 -3.05 -0.10 -0.20
CA GLY A 153 -1.91 0.26 0.62
C GLY A 153 -1.14 1.45 0.06
N SER A 154 -0.93 1.49 -1.27
CA SER A 154 -0.27 2.62 -1.93
C SER A 154 -1.08 3.92 -1.89
N ILE A 155 -2.41 3.86 -2.01
CA ILE A 155 -3.29 5.03 -1.87
C ILE A 155 -3.19 5.60 -0.45
N PHE A 156 -3.29 4.76 0.57
CA PHE A 156 -3.17 5.19 1.97
C PHE A 156 -1.73 5.59 2.33
N GLY A 157 -0.72 4.97 1.72
CA GLY A 157 0.67 5.41 1.80
C GLY A 157 0.87 6.81 1.19
N ALA A 158 0.20 7.11 0.06
CA ALA A 158 0.21 8.45 -0.51
C ALA A 158 -0.43 9.49 0.43
N LEU A 159 -1.50 9.14 1.14
CA LEU A 159 -2.10 9.99 2.18
C LEU A 159 -1.16 10.18 3.35
N GLY A 160 -0.49 9.12 3.81
CA GLY A 160 0.55 9.19 4.84
C GLY A 160 1.72 10.10 4.45
N SER A 161 2.15 10.04 3.18
CA SER A 161 3.19 10.92 2.64
C SER A 161 2.82 12.39 2.71
N ILE A 162 1.54 12.73 2.46
CA ILE A 162 1.06 14.12 2.56
C ILE A 162 1.20 14.63 3.99
N ALA A 163 0.79 13.81 4.97
CA ALA A 163 0.94 14.15 6.36
C ALA A 163 2.43 14.32 6.73
N GLY A 164 3.31 13.45 6.21
CA GLY A 164 4.76 13.55 6.38
C GLY A 164 5.40 14.83 5.83
N LEU A 165 4.71 15.56 4.93
CA LEU A 165 5.17 16.88 4.46
C LEU A 165 5.00 17.99 5.53
N PHE A 166 4.08 17.84 6.46
CA PHE A 166 3.75 18.85 7.46
C PHE A 166 4.39 18.60 8.82
N PHE A 167 4.75 17.34 9.13
CA PHE A 167 5.36 17.00 10.39
C PHE A 167 6.90 17.05 10.32
N SER A 168 7.54 17.42 11.41
CA SER A 168 9.01 17.42 11.53
C SER A 168 9.58 16.01 11.41
N ASP A 169 8.93 15.02 12.07
CA ASP A 169 9.25 13.60 11.88
C ASP A 169 8.37 13.01 10.78
N GLY A 170 8.98 12.80 9.61
CA GLY A 170 8.29 12.23 8.46
C GLY A 170 7.83 10.78 8.65
N PHE A 171 8.48 10.01 9.55
CA PHE A 171 8.13 8.61 9.82
C PHE A 171 7.01 8.46 10.84
N ALA A 172 6.75 9.45 11.70
CA ALA A 172 5.78 9.33 12.79
C ALA A 172 4.41 8.87 12.30
N VAL A 173 3.88 9.50 11.25
CA VAL A 173 2.57 9.15 10.68
C VAL A 173 2.58 7.76 10.07
N THR A 174 3.63 7.42 9.33
CA THR A 174 3.79 6.08 8.73
C THR A 174 3.77 5.01 9.81
N ASN A 175 4.56 5.19 10.89
CA ASN A 175 4.63 4.22 11.98
C ASN A 175 3.28 4.01 12.67
N VAL A 176 2.52 5.09 12.88
CA VAL A 176 1.15 4.98 13.43
C VAL A 176 0.24 4.19 12.49
N LEU A 177 0.28 4.48 11.19
CA LEU A 177 -0.55 3.77 10.21
C LEU A 177 -0.19 2.28 10.13
N LEU A 178 1.11 1.92 10.20
CA LEU A 178 1.58 0.54 10.19
C LEU A 178 1.07 -0.28 11.38
N VAL A 179 0.83 0.35 12.52
CA VAL A 179 0.28 -0.33 13.70
C VAL A 179 -1.25 -0.37 13.66
N VAL A 180 -1.89 0.74 13.27
CA VAL A 180 -3.35 0.88 13.30
C VAL A 180 -4.03 0.00 12.24
N PHE A 181 -3.52 -0.01 11.00
CA PHE A 181 -4.18 -0.75 9.91
C PHE A 181 -4.31 -2.26 10.14
N PRO A 182 -3.31 -2.99 10.62
CA PRO A 182 -3.45 -4.42 10.89
C PRO A 182 -4.53 -4.73 11.94
N LEU A 183 -4.67 -3.85 12.92
CA LEU A 183 -5.64 -4.02 14.02
C LEU A 183 -7.07 -3.73 13.55
N VAL A 184 -7.30 -2.56 12.94
CA VAL A 184 -8.64 -2.12 12.54
C VAL A 184 -9.09 -2.68 11.19
N GLY A 185 -8.14 -3.11 10.37
CA GLY A 185 -8.38 -3.62 9.02
C GLY A 185 -8.82 -5.08 8.95
N GLY A 186 -8.93 -5.80 10.08
CA GLY A 186 -9.40 -7.18 10.09
C GLY A 186 -8.34 -8.22 9.77
N SER A 187 -7.08 -7.83 9.47
CA SER A 187 -6.02 -8.78 9.11
C SER A 187 -5.53 -9.61 10.29
N VAL A 188 -5.44 -9.01 11.49
CA VAL A 188 -5.07 -9.68 12.73
C VAL A 188 -6.31 -10.05 13.53
N ILE A 189 -7.20 -9.08 13.81
CA ILE A 189 -8.42 -9.28 14.59
C ILE A 189 -9.60 -9.31 13.63
N PRO A 190 -10.36 -10.43 13.53
CA PRO A 190 -11.57 -10.50 12.72
C PRO A 190 -12.56 -9.39 13.08
N LEU A 191 -13.21 -8.79 12.07
CA LEU A 191 -14.15 -7.69 12.30
C LEU A 191 -15.35 -8.07 13.15
N THR A 192 -15.66 -9.36 13.26
CA THR A 192 -16.72 -9.92 14.11
C THR A 192 -16.54 -9.66 15.60
N TYR A 193 -15.31 -9.38 16.06
CA TYR A 193 -15.03 -9.04 17.46
C TYR A 193 -15.32 -7.58 17.81
N PHE A 194 -15.55 -6.73 16.82
CA PHE A 194 -15.88 -5.32 17.05
C PHE A 194 -17.40 -5.11 17.20
N PRO A 195 -17.83 -4.12 18.01
CA PRO A 195 -19.23 -3.72 18.07
C PRO A 195 -19.78 -3.33 16.70
N PRO A 196 -21.07 -3.60 16.40
CA PRO A 196 -21.66 -3.40 15.06
C PRO A 196 -21.53 -1.96 14.54
N VAL A 197 -21.55 -0.97 15.43
CA VAL A 197 -21.39 0.45 15.07
C VAL A 197 -19.97 0.71 14.56
N ILE A 198 -18.96 0.16 15.23
CA ILE A 198 -17.55 0.30 14.87
C ILE A 198 -17.29 -0.45 13.56
N THR A 199 -17.79 -1.67 13.43
CA THR A 199 -17.64 -2.48 12.19
C THR A 199 -18.17 -1.74 10.97
N LYS A 200 -19.37 -1.11 11.07
CA LYS A 200 -19.92 -0.29 9.98
C LYS A 200 -19.02 0.88 9.60
N ALA A 201 -18.41 1.55 10.58
CA ALA A 201 -17.46 2.63 10.32
C ALA A 201 -16.16 2.12 9.67
N LEU A 202 -15.66 0.96 10.12
CA LEU A 202 -14.45 0.34 9.57
C LEU A 202 -14.62 -0.10 8.12
N HIS A 203 -15.82 -0.47 7.69
CA HIS A 203 -16.12 -0.80 6.29
C HIS A 203 -16.00 0.40 5.32
N LEU A 204 -15.77 1.62 5.80
CA LEU A 204 -15.31 2.74 4.97
C LEU A 204 -13.85 2.56 4.51
N LEU A 205 -13.10 1.68 5.17
CA LEU A 205 -11.74 1.33 4.78
C LEU A 205 -11.79 0.13 3.82
N PRO A 206 -11.16 0.25 2.62
CA PRO A 206 -11.14 -0.86 1.65
C PRO A 206 -10.48 -2.12 2.18
N LEU A 207 -9.54 -1.99 3.13
CA LEU A 207 -8.85 -3.13 3.73
C LEU A 207 -9.81 -4.08 4.42
N CYS A 208 -10.85 -3.57 5.11
CA CYS A 208 -11.81 -4.39 5.84
C CYS A 208 -12.59 -5.34 4.88
N TRP A 209 -13.00 -4.82 3.73
CA TRP A 209 -13.65 -5.64 2.70
C TRP A 209 -12.71 -6.70 2.12
N LEU A 210 -11.44 -6.34 1.92
CA LEU A 210 -10.45 -7.27 1.39
C LEU A 210 -10.13 -8.39 2.38
N THR A 211 -10.07 -8.08 3.67
CA THR A 211 -9.79 -9.10 4.71
C THR A 211 -11.00 -10.01 4.93
N ASP A 212 -12.22 -9.50 4.85
CA ASP A 212 -13.42 -10.34 4.90
C ASP A 212 -13.48 -11.28 3.70
N ALA A 213 -13.27 -10.78 2.48
CA ALA A 213 -13.20 -11.62 1.27
C ALA A 213 -12.04 -12.65 1.33
N ALA A 214 -10.91 -12.28 1.95
CA ALA A 214 -9.79 -13.19 2.16
C ALA A 214 -10.12 -14.32 3.12
N ARG A 215 -10.89 -14.03 4.19
CA ARG A 215 -11.36 -15.04 5.14
C ARG A 215 -12.37 -15.98 4.51
N GLU A 216 -13.29 -15.47 3.69
CA GLU A 216 -14.23 -16.29 2.92
C GLU A 216 -13.48 -17.21 1.95
N LEU A 217 -12.49 -16.70 1.22
CA LEU A 217 -11.65 -17.51 0.34
C LEU A 217 -10.96 -18.65 1.08
N GLY A 218 -10.44 -18.36 2.27
CA GLY A 218 -9.77 -19.36 3.11
C GLY A 218 -10.72 -20.39 3.74
N SER A 219 -11.99 -20.05 4.00
CA SER A 219 -12.97 -20.94 4.62
C SER A 219 -13.74 -21.77 3.60
N ALA A 220 -14.19 -21.18 2.49
CA ALA A 220 -15.06 -21.79 1.49
C ALA A 220 -14.31 -22.24 0.21
N GLY A 221 -13.02 -21.94 0.08
CA GLY A 221 -12.22 -22.25 -1.12
C GLY A 221 -12.56 -21.40 -2.36
N SER A 222 -13.72 -20.75 -2.37
CA SER A 222 -14.17 -19.80 -3.38
C SER A 222 -14.84 -18.62 -2.69
N SER A 223 -14.44 -17.41 -3.02
CA SER A 223 -15.16 -16.22 -2.59
C SER A 223 -16.05 -15.73 -3.74
N GLU A 224 -17.23 -15.21 -3.41
CA GLU A 224 -18.04 -14.44 -4.36
C GLU A 224 -17.39 -13.05 -4.60
N ILE A 225 -16.09 -13.04 -4.87
CA ILE A 225 -15.30 -11.81 -5.12
C ILE A 225 -16.00 -10.95 -6.18
N THR A 226 -16.65 -11.57 -7.15
CA THR A 226 -17.40 -10.88 -8.22
C THR A 226 -18.49 -9.96 -7.70
N ALA A 227 -19.18 -10.33 -6.62
CA ALA A 227 -20.22 -9.49 -6.00
C ALA A 227 -19.62 -8.23 -5.33
N TRP A 228 -18.40 -8.34 -4.80
CA TRP A 228 -17.75 -7.28 -4.04
C TRP A 228 -16.87 -6.36 -4.90
N ILE A 229 -16.44 -6.79 -6.09
CA ILE A 229 -15.57 -6.03 -6.99
C ILE A 229 -16.15 -4.65 -7.30
N GLY A 230 -17.46 -4.56 -7.53
CA GLY A 230 -18.11 -3.28 -7.84
C GLY A 230 -18.03 -2.27 -6.70
N ALA A 231 -18.36 -2.70 -5.48
CA ALA A 231 -18.29 -1.86 -4.29
C ALA A 231 -16.85 -1.48 -3.94
N LEU A 232 -15.91 -2.44 -4.03
CA LEU A 232 -14.49 -2.22 -3.82
C LEU A 232 -13.92 -1.21 -4.82
N THR A 233 -14.19 -1.36 -6.12
CA THR A 233 -13.68 -0.42 -7.13
C THR A 233 -14.22 0.99 -6.94
N ALA A 234 -15.49 1.15 -6.56
CA ALA A 234 -16.07 2.44 -6.22
C ALA A 234 -15.40 3.08 -5.00
N LEU A 235 -15.15 2.27 -3.95
CA LEU A 235 -14.47 2.73 -2.75
C LEU A 235 -13.01 3.12 -3.01
N PHE A 236 -12.28 2.34 -3.82
CA PHE A 236 -10.93 2.68 -4.25
C PHE A 236 -10.89 3.95 -5.12
N ALA A 237 -11.86 4.13 -6.01
CA ALA A 237 -11.98 5.35 -6.80
C ALA A 237 -12.20 6.58 -5.90
N LEU A 238 -13.06 6.46 -4.89
CA LEU A 238 -13.31 7.53 -3.90
C LEU A 238 -12.02 7.92 -3.17
N TRP A 239 -11.30 6.95 -2.61
CA TRP A 239 -10.05 7.21 -1.88
C TRP A 239 -8.93 7.72 -2.79
N THR A 240 -8.86 7.25 -4.05
CA THR A 240 -7.91 7.76 -5.05
C THR A 240 -8.18 9.24 -5.35
N VAL A 241 -9.44 9.61 -5.58
CA VAL A 241 -9.83 11.01 -5.80
C VAL A 241 -9.49 11.86 -4.59
N ALA A 242 -9.79 11.39 -3.38
CA ALA A 242 -9.45 12.07 -2.13
C ALA A 242 -7.93 12.29 -2.01
N ALA A 243 -7.12 11.25 -2.29
CA ALA A 243 -5.66 11.34 -2.27
C ALA A 243 -5.13 12.38 -3.28
N ILE A 244 -5.64 12.37 -4.53
CA ILE A 244 -5.23 13.33 -5.56
C ILE A 244 -5.60 14.77 -5.16
N LEU A 245 -6.78 14.98 -4.61
CA LEU A 245 -7.23 16.31 -4.17
C LEU A 245 -6.37 16.83 -3.01
N LEU A 246 -6.12 15.99 -1.99
CA LEU A 246 -5.27 16.34 -0.87
C LEU A 246 -3.83 16.63 -1.30
N TRP A 247 -3.28 15.86 -2.24
CA TRP A 247 -1.98 16.14 -2.85
C TRP A 247 -1.94 17.49 -3.55
N LYS A 248 -2.94 17.81 -4.36
CA LYS A 248 -3.03 19.13 -5.04
C LYS A 248 -3.10 20.26 -4.03
N LEU A 249 -3.91 20.11 -2.99
CA LEU A 249 -4.03 21.10 -1.93
C LEU A 249 -2.71 21.29 -1.18
N SER A 250 -2.06 20.18 -0.78
CA SER A 250 -0.77 20.20 -0.10
C SER A 250 0.30 20.92 -0.90
N VAL A 251 0.50 20.55 -2.16
CA VAL A 251 1.48 21.22 -3.05
C VAL A 251 1.13 22.70 -3.24
N SER A 252 -0.15 23.04 -3.38
CA SER A 252 -0.59 24.45 -3.51
C SER A 252 -0.27 25.25 -2.25
N THR A 253 -0.52 24.68 -1.07
CA THR A 253 -0.23 25.32 0.21
C THR A 253 1.26 25.54 0.40
N GLN A 254 2.08 24.53 0.15
CA GLN A 254 3.54 24.66 0.25
C GLN A 254 4.11 25.73 -0.68
N ARG A 255 3.59 25.84 -1.91
CA ARG A 255 3.99 26.89 -2.85
C ARG A 255 3.64 28.29 -2.37
N LYS A 256 2.53 28.45 -1.64
CA LYS A 256 2.10 29.74 -1.10
C LYS A 256 2.86 30.14 0.16
N THR A 257 3.12 29.18 1.03
CA THR A 257 3.75 29.43 2.34
C THR A 257 5.29 29.44 2.30
N GLY A 258 5.89 28.89 1.22
CA GLY A 258 7.33 28.72 1.11
C GLY A 258 7.92 27.66 2.08
N HIS A 259 7.08 27.03 2.91
CA HIS A 259 7.51 26.00 3.85
C HIS A 259 7.61 24.64 3.13
N VAL A 260 8.67 24.44 2.37
CA VAL A 260 8.91 23.18 1.64
C VAL A 260 9.75 22.21 2.47
N GLU A 261 10.54 22.73 3.38
CA GLU A 261 11.27 21.93 4.39
C GLU A 261 10.73 22.36 5.74
N GLY A 262 10.15 21.42 6.50
CA GLY A 262 9.84 21.68 7.90
C GLY A 262 11.14 22.14 8.57
N MET A 263 11.30 23.44 8.71
CA MET A 263 12.37 24.01 9.49
C MET A 263 12.08 23.69 10.96
N GLY A 264 12.52 22.51 11.41
CA GLY A 264 12.92 22.35 12.78
C GLY A 264 14.32 22.94 12.89
N ILE A 265 14.43 24.20 13.28
CA ILE A 265 15.60 24.70 13.96
C ILE A 265 15.54 24.13 15.37
#